data_9fbe9891bba4d7e7dba0cc02f11b78f6
#
_entry.id   9fbe9891bba4d7e7dba0cc02f11b78f6
#
_cell.length_a   1.000
_cell.length_b   1.000
_cell.length_c   1.000
_cell.angle_alpha   90.00
_cell.angle_beta   90.00
_cell.angle_gamma   90.00
#
_symmetry.space_group_name_H-M   'P 1'
#
loop_
_entity.id
_entity.type
_entity.pdbx_description
1 polymer ?
#
loop_
_entity_poly.entity_id
_entity_poly.type
_entity_poly.pdbx_seq_one_letter_code
_entity_poly.pdbx_strand_id
1 'polypeptide(L)'
;MDGRKPFVAPPNPPPPVPSHLKNASPLKVLNGGSDAMHTNGCGYGDTRSKVEKFENAAHTELKTSKVDKIENTSTVSSAAFSASTGTVPRGEKVRTLQLNGHVGFDSLPHQLVRKCTEQGFQFNLMCVGETGMGKTTLIESLFNMKLDFPPCNNELKTVNLLSKSYDVVEGGIRLKLTIVETAGFGDQLDKDKSAEVIVEYINEQFEKYLKEELKIKRCLDYYDDTRIHACLYFISPTGHGLKALDVTTMRRLSERVNVIPVIAKADTTCKDELVRFKSKILSELQSNQIQIYQFPTDDETVRAINTELNRLVPYAIVGSTDFVKKENGKMVRARRYPWGIVEVENEEHCDFVKLREAVLRTNVDSLRERTHRVLYENYRRARLRAMKVGDGDTGPKMMEAFAEKQREFHEEMAQKEKEMREDFIARVSMKEEEMKRREELNNMRAKDIAESFDEEMKRIESQIHTLMEEKVKLEAKAGKKIRK
;
A
#
# COMPACT_ATOMS: atom_id res chain seq x y z
N MET A 1 -27.56 -40.62 -35.55
CA MET A 1 -26.85 -41.43 -34.55
C MET A 1 -25.42 -41.49 -34.98
N ASP A 2 -24.57 -40.61 -34.48
CA ASP A 2 -23.13 -40.78 -34.50
C ASP A 2 -22.55 -39.64 -33.64
N GLY A 3 -22.25 -39.97 -32.41
CA GLY A 3 -21.63 -39.06 -31.47
C GLY A 3 -20.13 -38.96 -31.73
N ARG A 4 -19.64 -37.84 -32.26
CA ARG A 4 -18.22 -37.52 -32.28
C ARG A 4 -17.91 -36.50 -31.17
N LYS A 5 -17.12 -36.93 -30.18
CA LYS A 5 -16.51 -36.08 -29.16
C LYS A 5 -15.52 -35.11 -29.81
N PRO A 6 -15.42 -33.84 -29.40
CA PRO A 6 -14.42 -32.91 -29.90
C PRO A 6 -13.01 -33.26 -29.41
N PHE A 7 -12.06 -33.18 -30.32
CA PHE A 7 -10.63 -33.39 -30.16
C PHE A 7 -10.05 -32.26 -29.25
N VAL A 8 -9.49 -32.62 -28.10
CA VAL A 8 -8.73 -31.68 -27.24
C VAL A 8 -7.27 -31.74 -27.71
N ALA A 9 -6.75 -30.64 -28.17
CA ALA A 9 -5.34 -30.49 -28.53
C ALA A 9 -4.44 -30.54 -27.25
N PRO A 10 -3.23 -31.13 -27.34
CA PRO A 10 -2.33 -31.19 -26.20
C PRO A 10 -1.75 -29.79 -25.87
N PRO A 11 -1.41 -29.51 -24.58
CA PRO A 11 -0.87 -28.21 -24.18
C PRO A 11 0.53 -27.98 -24.77
N ASN A 12 0.78 -26.74 -25.18
CA ASN A 12 2.07 -26.30 -25.68
C ASN A 12 3.20 -26.50 -24.67
N PRO A 13 4.43 -26.83 -25.12
CA PRO A 13 5.58 -26.93 -24.26
C PRO A 13 5.99 -25.55 -23.70
N PRO A 14 6.56 -25.48 -22.48
CA PRO A 14 6.96 -24.23 -21.86
C PRO A 14 8.11 -23.56 -22.64
N PRO A 15 8.22 -22.20 -22.59
CA PRO A 15 9.25 -21.46 -23.31
C PRO A 15 10.65 -21.75 -22.76
N PRO A 16 11.71 -21.65 -23.61
CA PRO A 16 13.09 -21.93 -23.21
C PRO A 16 13.63 -20.88 -22.24
N VAL A 17 14.38 -21.36 -21.22
CA VAL A 17 15.02 -20.56 -20.19
C VAL A 17 16.15 -19.69 -20.78
N PRO A 18 16.28 -18.40 -20.44
CA PRO A 18 17.33 -17.54 -20.96
C PRO A 18 18.74 -17.99 -20.57
N SER A 19 19.69 -17.88 -21.50
CA SER A 19 21.03 -18.49 -21.48
C SER A 19 22.07 -17.88 -20.52
N HIS A 20 21.69 -16.91 -19.66
CA HIS A 20 22.62 -16.23 -18.73
C HIS A 20 22.68 -16.80 -17.31
N LEU A 21 22.05 -17.95 -17.04
CA LEU A 21 22.06 -18.63 -15.73
C LEU A 21 22.86 -19.95 -15.69
N LYS A 22 23.77 -20.18 -16.65
CA LYS A 22 24.53 -21.45 -16.76
C LYS A 22 25.91 -21.46 -16.09
N ASN A 23 26.28 -20.52 -15.23
CA ASN A 23 27.56 -20.56 -14.52
C ASN A 23 27.37 -20.27 -13.03
N ALA A 24 26.95 -21.28 -12.27
CA ALA A 24 27.12 -21.33 -10.82
C ALA A 24 27.62 -22.72 -10.45
N SER A 25 28.85 -22.81 -10.01
CA SER A 25 29.51 -24.02 -9.52
C SER A 25 28.91 -24.48 -8.18
N PRO A 26 28.93 -25.80 -7.88
CA PRO A 26 28.26 -26.35 -6.69
C PRO A 26 29.06 -26.09 -5.41
N LEU A 27 28.37 -25.61 -4.39
CA LEU A 27 28.86 -25.47 -3.02
C LEU A 27 29.01 -26.86 -2.36
N LYS A 28 30.20 -27.13 -1.86
CA LYS A 28 30.55 -28.33 -1.08
C LYS A 28 29.81 -28.35 0.25
N VAL A 29 29.15 -29.47 0.50
CA VAL A 29 28.63 -29.85 1.80
C VAL A 29 29.82 -30.26 2.69
N LEU A 30 29.96 -29.62 3.85
CA LEU A 30 30.79 -30.11 4.96
C LEU A 30 29.89 -30.43 6.16
N ASN A 31 29.87 -31.70 6.50
CA ASN A 31 29.35 -32.25 7.75
C ASN A 31 30.30 -31.95 8.90
N GLY A 32 29.75 -31.73 10.09
CA GLY A 32 30.50 -32.01 11.31
C GLY A 32 30.20 -31.11 12.50
N GLY A 33 29.48 -31.65 13.48
CA GLY A 33 29.90 -31.72 14.88
C GLY A 33 29.51 -30.57 15.83
N SER A 34 28.50 -30.86 16.62
CA SER A 34 28.36 -30.69 18.08
C SER A 34 29.11 -29.54 18.82
N ASP A 35 28.30 -28.92 19.66
CA ASP A 35 28.52 -28.46 21.04
C ASP A 35 28.93 -27.00 21.33
N ALA A 36 28.17 -26.51 22.32
CA ALA A 36 28.49 -25.59 23.38
C ALA A 36 27.98 -24.13 23.28
N MET A 37 27.08 -23.87 24.20
CA MET A 37 26.74 -22.54 24.75
C MET A 37 27.95 -21.65 24.93
N HIS A 38 27.82 -20.35 24.55
CA HIS A 38 28.12 -19.26 25.49
C HIS A 38 27.58 -17.90 24.98
N THR A 39 27.09 -17.21 25.93
CA THR A 39 26.64 -15.82 26.12
C THR A 39 27.47 -14.72 25.47
N ASN A 40 26.74 -13.67 25.06
CA ASN A 40 27.10 -12.25 25.11
C ASN A 40 28.18 -11.69 24.20
N GLY A 41 27.78 -10.62 23.49
CA GLY A 41 28.72 -9.65 23.00
C GLY A 41 28.22 -8.87 21.77
N CYS A 42 27.56 -7.72 22.00
CA CYS A 42 27.45 -6.67 21.02
C CYS A 42 28.85 -6.26 20.56
N GLY A 43 29.19 -6.55 19.31
CA GLY A 43 30.38 -6.04 18.65
C GLY A 43 30.00 -5.05 17.57
N TYR A 44 30.15 -3.75 17.84
CA TYR A 44 30.13 -2.69 16.85
C TYR A 44 31.35 -2.88 15.92
N GLY A 45 31.11 -3.28 14.70
CA GLY A 45 32.11 -3.32 13.62
C GLY A 45 32.13 -2.02 12.84
N ASP A 46 33.27 -1.43 12.86
CA ASP A 46 33.75 -0.18 12.29
C ASP A 46 33.41 -0.01 10.80
N THR A 47 32.51 0.92 10.46
CA THR A 47 32.21 1.35 9.08
C THR A 47 32.78 2.75 8.81
N ARG A 48 34.01 3.04 9.28
CA ARG A 48 34.64 4.36 9.20
C ARG A 48 35.40 4.62 7.89
N SER A 49 35.41 3.72 6.93
CA SER A 49 36.26 3.86 5.72
C SER A 49 35.53 4.19 4.41
N LYS A 50 34.22 4.45 4.42
CA LYS A 50 33.46 4.79 3.20
C LYS A 50 32.84 6.20 3.17
N VAL A 51 32.94 6.96 4.23
CA VAL A 51 32.34 8.32 4.31
C VAL A 51 33.32 9.41 3.85
N GLU A 52 34.64 9.19 3.91
CA GLU A 52 35.63 10.21 3.54
C GLU A 52 35.78 10.50 2.03
N LYS A 53 35.10 9.75 1.15
CA LYS A 53 35.17 10.01 -0.31
C LYS A 53 34.07 10.89 -0.88
N PHE A 54 33.05 11.25 -0.10
CA PHE A 54 31.95 12.11 -0.56
C PHE A 54 32.02 13.55 -0.06
N GLU A 55 32.83 13.86 0.94
CA GLU A 55 32.96 15.24 1.46
C GLU A 55 33.88 16.15 0.64
N ASN A 56 34.70 15.62 -0.23
CA ASN A 56 35.65 16.42 -1.06
C ASN A 56 35.10 16.89 -2.42
N ALA A 57 33.83 16.58 -2.75
CA ALA A 57 33.24 17.05 -4.02
C ALA A 57 32.31 18.28 -3.88
N ALA A 58 31.99 18.70 -2.65
CA ALA A 58 31.02 19.79 -2.40
C ALA A 58 31.68 21.15 -2.08
N HIS A 59 32.99 21.27 -2.11
CA HIS A 59 33.69 22.51 -1.69
C HIS A 59 34.34 23.32 -2.82
N THR A 60 34.04 23.07 -4.09
CA THR A 60 34.77 23.76 -5.19
C THR A 60 33.94 24.69 -6.06
N GLU A 61 32.69 25.02 -5.72
CA GLU A 61 32.01 26.09 -6.47
C GLU A 61 31.22 27.02 -5.54
N LEU A 62 31.89 27.97 -4.91
CA LEU A 62 31.26 29.22 -4.43
C LEU A 62 32.39 30.22 -4.02
N LYS A 63 33.07 30.80 -5.03
CA LYS A 63 33.80 32.07 -4.85
C LYS A 63 33.43 33.02 -5.95
N THR A 64 33.05 34.21 -5.49
CA THR A 64 32.90 35.50 -6.16
C THR A 64 31.48 35.92 -6.58
N SER A 65 30.82 36.67 -5.69
CA SER A 65 30.25 37.96 -6.05
C SER A 65 30.17 38.85 -4.80
N LYS A 66 30.70 40.07 -4.96
CA LYS A 66 30.80 41.13 -3.96
C LYS A 66 29.40 41.52 -3.48
N VAL A 67 29.24 41.68 -2.17
CA VAL A 67 28.05 42.30 -1.57
C VAL A 67 28.39 43.73 -1.21
N ASP A 68 27.68 44.63 -1.83
CA ASP A 68 27.62 46.04 -1.42
C ASP A 68 26.78 46.17 -0.14
N LYS A 69 27.34 46.95 0.78
CA LYS A 69 26.67 47.39 2.01
C LYS A 69 25.43 48.19 1.66
N ILE A 70 24.27 47.77 2.14
CA ILE A 70 23.13 48.64 2.35
C ILE A 70 22.70 48.50 3.82
N GLU A 71 23.00 49.53 4.59
CA GLU A 71 22.36 49.79 5.87
C GLU A 71 20.90 50.13 5.62
N ASN A 72 19.96 49.38 6.15
CA ASN A 72 18.61 49.87 6.39
C ASN A 72 18.02 49.24 7.63
N THR A 73 17.92 50.05 8.64
CA THR A 73 17.05 49.90 9.80
C THR A 73 15.60 49.70 9.38
N SER A 74 15.04 48.55 9.66
CA SER A 74 13.60 48.38 9.73
C SER A 74 13.25 47.54 10.94
N THR A 75 12.68 48.22 11.91
CA THR A 75 11.94 47.69 13.05
C THR A 75 10.85 46.75 12.57
N VAL A 76 11.05 45.44 12.72
CA VAL A 76 9.98 44.47 12.52
C VAL A 76 9.18 44.36 13.82
N SER A 77 7.97 44.93 13.77
CA SER A 77 6.97 44.77 14.79
C SER A 77 6.62 43.29 14.94
N SER A 78 6.75 42.80 16.18
CA SER A 78 6.31 41.46 16.59
C SER A 78 4.80 41.33 16.40
N ALA A 79 4.37 40.70 15.30
CA ALA A 79 3.00 40.25 15.14
C ALA A 79 2.82 39.00 16.01
N ALA A 80 1.92 39.10 16.95
CA ALA A 80 1.59 38.08 17.92
C ALA A 80 1.05 36.83 17.23
N PHE A 81 1.70 35.72 17.45
CA PHE A 81 1.25 34.37 17.11
C PHE A 81 0.09 34.01 18.06
N SER A 82 -1.15 34.19 17.62
CA SER A 82 -2.33 33.74 18.36
C SER A 82 -2.59 32.26 18.03
N ALA A 83 -1.89 31.38 18.72
CA ALA A 83 -2.25 29.97 18.75
C ALA A 83 -3.54 29.80 19.56
N SER A 84 -4.58 29.21 18.98
CA SER A 84 -5.81 28.84 19.67
C SER A 84 -5.51 27.84 20.77
N THR A 85 -5.72 28.29 21.98
CA THR A 85 -5.39 27.65 23.24
C THR A 85 -6.30 26.49 23.57
N GLY A 86 -5.74 25.26 23.54
CA GLY A 86 -6.17 24.25 24.49
C GLY A 86 -5.74 24.69 25.90
N THR A 87 -6.65 24.69 26.85
CA THR A 87 -6.44 25.09 28.25
C THR A 87 -5.30 24.30 28.90
N VAL A 88 -4.13 24.93 28.97
CA VAL A 88 -3.01 24.44 29.77
C VAL A 88 -3.24 24.94 31.19
N PRO A 89 -3.05 24.12 32.26
CA PRO A 89 -3.19 24.56 33.62
C PRO A 89 -2.23 25.71 33.91
N ARG A 90 -2.73 26.69 34.60
CA ARG A 90 -2.07 27.96 34.99
C ARG A 90 -0.92 27.67 35.97
N GLY A 91 0.24 27.28 35.44
CA GLY A 91 1.45 27.08 36.23
C GLY A 91 2.63 27.76 35.56
N GLU A 92 3.31 28.59 36.30
CA GLU A 92 4.55 29.32 36.05
C GLU A 92 4.61 30.11 34.72
N LYS A 93 4.81 31.43 34.86
CA LYS A 93 5.05 32.33 33.69
C LYS A 93 6.32 31.85 32.98
N VAL A 94 6.16 31.32 31.77
CA VAL A 94 7.29 30.98 30.91
C VAL A 94 8.14 32.22 30.69
N ARG A 95 9.41 32.14 31.09
CA ARG A 95 10.36 33.25 30.93
C ARG A 95 10.97 33.19 29.53
N THR A 96 10.87 34.28 28.81
CA THR A 96 11.56 34.45 27.52
C THR A 96 13.00 34.89 27.80
N LEU A 97 13.97 34.11 27.36
CA LEU A 97 15.40 34.41 27.48
C LEU A 97 15.93 34.78 26.09
N GLN A 98 16.79 35.80 26.06
CA GLN A 98 17.53 36.14 24.83
C GLN A 98 18.86 35.39 24.80
N LEU A 99 19.20 34.85 23.63
CA LEU A 99 20.45 34.17 23.39
C LEU A 99 21.58 35.20 23.20
N ASN A 100 22.73 35.00 23.83
CA ASN A 100 23.90 35.90 23.74
C ASN A 100 24.81 35.55 22.51
N GLY A 101 24.33 34.72 21.59
CA GLY A 101 25.06 34.29 20.39
C GLY A 101 24.36 33.19 19.64
N HIS A 102 24.97 32.78 18.54
CA HIS A 102 24.48 31.67 17.70
C HIS A 102 24.71 30.32 18.40
N VAL A 103 23.65 29.56 18.64
CA VAL A 103 23.66 28.26 19.34
C VAL A 103 23.45 27.11 18.37
N GLY A 104 22.94 27.36 17.16
CA GLY A 104 22.73 26.36 16.12
C GLY A 104 21.31 25.75 16.10
N PHE A 105 20.32 26.40 16.73
CA PHE A 105 18.92 25.96 16.69
C PHE A 105 18.28 26.05 15.30
N ASP A 106 18.87 26.81 14.40
CA ASP A 106 18.52 26.90 12.99
C ASP A 106 18.71 25.56 12.24
N SER A 107 19.51 24.65 12.79
CA SER A 107 19.68 23.30 12.24
C SER A 107 18.51 22.34 12.56
N LEU A 108 17.64 22.65 13.53
CA LEU A 108 16.53 21.79 13.95
C LEU A 108 15.56 21.44 12.82
N PRO A 109 15.14 22.38 11.93
CA PRO A 109 14.29 22.04 10.79
C PRO A 109 14.93 21.01 9.87
N HIS A 110 16.24 21.11 9.61
CA HIS A 110 16.96 20.14 8.78
C HIS A 110 17.00 18.74 9.40
N GLN A 111 17.15 18.67 10.74
CA GLN A 111 17.10 17.39 11.46
C GLN A 111 15.72 16.72 11.34
N LEU A 112 14.62 17.49 11.44
CA LEU A 112 13.26 17.00 11.24
C LEU A 112 13.03 16.51 9.82
N VAL A 113 13.43 17.31 8.81
CA VAL A 113 13.32 16.92 7.40
C VAL A 113 14.06 15.62 7.13
N ARG A 114 15.29 15.49 7.62
CA ARG A 114 16.09 14.26 7.48
C ARG A 114 15.38 13.07 8.11
N LYS A 115 14.87 13.19 9.34
CA LYS A 115 14.12 12.14 10.01
C LYS A 115 12.87 11.74 9.22
N CYS A 116 12.09 12.70 8.74
CA CYS A 116 10.91 12.46 7.93
C CYS A 116 11.25 11.75 6.60
N THR A 117 12.35 12.11 5.95
CA THR A 117 12.81 11.49 4.71
C THR A 117 13.23 10.04 4.94
N GLU A 118 13.92 9.74 6.04
CA GLU A 118 14.34 8.39 6.43
C GLU A 118 13.15 7.49 6.79
N GLN A 119 12.17 8.02 7.53
CA GLN A 119 10.96 7.29 7.92
C GLN A 119 10.00 7.08 6.74
N GLY A 120 9.97 8.03 5.80
CA GLY A 120 9.00 8.08 4.71
C GLY A 120 7.63 8.55 5.16
N PHE A 121 6.69 8.57 4.22
CA PHE A 121 5.33 9.05 4.43
C PHE A 121 4.30 7.96 4.15
N GLN A 122 3.13 8.07 4.77
CA GLN A 122 2.00 7.18 4.52
C GLN A 122 0.79 8.03 4.13
N PHE A 123 0.10 7.61 3.07
CA PHE A 123 -1.12 8.25 2.63
C PHE A 123 -2.15 7.20 2.18
N ASN A 124 -3.33 7.24 2.78
CA ASN A 124 -4.40 6.29 2.52
C ASN A 124 -5.58 7.04 1.88
N LEU A 125 -5.85 6.71 0.62
CA LEU A 125 -6.87 7.34 -0.21
C LEU A 125 -8.01 6.36 -0.46
N MET A 126 -9.24 6.79 -0.20
CA MET A 126 -10.45 6.04 -0.53
C MET A 126 -11.16 6.68 -1.71
N CYS A 127 -11.70 5.86 -2.61
CA CYS A 127 -12.51 6.30 -3.74
C CYS A 127 -13.88 5.65 -3.67
N VAL A 128 -14.91 6.48 -3.51
CA VAL A 128 -16.31 6.07 -3.39
C VAL A 128 -17.11 6.64 -4.55
N GLY A 129 -17.95 5.82 -5.17
CA GLY A 129 -18.81 6.24 -6.26
C GLY A 129 -19.32 5.06 -7.08
N GLU A 130 -20.33 5.29 -7.90
CA GLU A 130 -20.99 4.27 -8.72
C GLU A 130 -19.98 3.55 -9.65
N THR A 131 -20.34 2.33 -10.02
CA THR A 131 -19.56 1.53 -10.97
C THR A 131 -19.48 2.24 -12.34
N GLY A 132 -18.33 2.16 -12.99
CA GLY A 132 -18.13 2.78 -14.30
C GLY A 132 -17.85 4.29 -14.31
N MET A 133 -17.77 4.97 -13.17
CA MET A 133 -17.41 6.40 -13.12
C MET A 133 -15.96 6.72 -13.45
N GLY A 134 -15.08 5.72 -13.56
CA GLY A 134 -13.67 5.92 -13.88
C GLY A 134 -12.80 6.20 -12.66
N LYS A 135 -13.14 5.63 -11.48
CA LYS A 135 -12.37 5.74 -10.25
C LYS A 135 -10.92 5.28 -10.43
N THR A 136 -10.73 4.05 -10.87
CA THR A 136 -9.40 3.46 -11.14
C THR A 136 -8.61 4.29 -12.15
N THR A 137 -9.23 4.68 -13.26
CA THR A 137 -8.59 5.52 -14.29
C THR A 137 -8.13 6.87 -13.75
N LEU A 138 -8.92 7.50 -12.86
CA LEU A 138 -8.52 8.74 -12.22
C LEU A 138 -7.30 8.54 -11.34
N ILE A 139 -7.30 7.51 -10.50
CA ILE A 139 -6.19 7.25 -9.58
C ILE A 139 -4.92 6.94 -10.36
N GLU A 140 -5.01 6.10 -11.40
CA GLU A 140 -3.90 5.83 -12.32
C GLU A 140 -3.36 7.10 -12.99
N SER A 141 -4.26 8.01 -13.37
CA SER A 141 -3.89 9.32 -13.91
C SER A 141 -3.24 10.20 -12.86
N LEU A 142 -3.75 10.20 -11.62
CA LEU A 142 -3.30 11.06 -10.51
C LEU A 142 -1.87 10.73 -10.09
N PHE A 143 -1.57 9.44 -9.97
CA PHE A 143 -0.25 8.93 -9.56
C PHE A 143 0.65 8.59 -10.74
N ASN A 144 0.17 8.71 -11.96
CA ASN A 144 0.88 8.36 -13.20
C ASN A 144 1.44 6.92 -13.16
N MET A 145 0.68 5.98 -12.63
CA MET A 145 1.05 4.56 -12.53
C MET A 145 -0.13 3.67 -12.88
N LYS A 146 0.15 2.43 -13.26
CA LYS A 146 -0.89 1.41 -13.46
C LYS A 146 -1.16 0.68 -12.16
N LEU A 147 -2.43 0.44 -11.89
CA LEU A 147 -2.90 -0.25 -10.71
C LEU A 147 -3.34 -1.68 -11.07
N ASP A 148 -3.01 -2.64 -10.21
CA ASP A 148 -3.37 -4.05 -10.41
C ASP A 148 -4.76 -4.37 -9.80
N PHE A 149 -5.76 -3.51 -10.04
CA PHE A 149 -7.12 -3.84 -9.63
C PHE A 149 -7.76 -4.81 -10.62
N PRO A 150 -8.48 -5.83 -10.12
CA PRO A 150 -9.24 -6.70 -10.99
C PRO A 150 -10.36 -5.91 -11.70
N PRO A 151 -10.70 -6.25 -12.95
CA PRO A 151 -11.81 -5.60 -13.63
C PRO A 151 -13.11 -5.81 -12.83
N CYS A 152 -13.89 -4.74 -12.69
CA CYS A 152 -15.17 -4.81 -11.97
C CYS A 152 -16.16 -5.67 -12.75
N ASN A 153 -16.68 -6.71 -12.10
CA ASN A 153 -17.87 -7.41 -12.58
C ASN A 153 -19.12 -6.61 -12.17
N ASN A 154 -19.97 -6.28 -13.11
CA ASN A 154 -21.22 -5.54 -12.87
C ASN A 154 -22.31 -6.34 -12.14
N GLU A 155 -22.02 -7.57 -11.72
CA GLU A 155 -22.95 -8.49 -11.07
C GLU A 155 -22.77 -8.60 -9.55
N LEU A 156 -22.09 -7.65 -8.94
CA LEU A 156 -21.83 -7.68 -7.50
C LEU A 156 -23.13 -7.41 -6.71
N LYS A 157 -23.57 -8.38 -5.93
CA LYS A 157 -24.76 -8.27 -5.05
C LYS A 157 -24.52 -7.38 -3.82
N THR A 158 -23.26 -7.14 -3.48
CA THR A 158 -22.83 -6.36 -2.31
C THR A 158 -21.71 -5.39 -2.69
N VAL A 159 -21.59 -4.27 -1.95
CA VAL A 159 -20.44 -3.39 -2.09
C VAL A 159 -19.19 -4.12 -1.63
N ASN A 160 -18.21 -4.21 -2.49
CA ASN A 160 -16.91 -4.77 -2.18
C ASN A 160 -15.87 -3.66 -2.10
N LEU A 161 -15.04 -3.69 -1.04
CA LEU A 161 -13.95 -2.74 -0.83
C LEU A 161 -12.63 -3.41 -1.19
N LEU A 162 -12.02 -2.93 -2.25
CA LEU A 162 -10.73 -3.41 -2.73
C LEU A 162 -9.64 -2.49 -2.19
N SER A 163 -8.78 -3.02 -1.33
CA SER A 163 -7.65 -2.28 -0.76
C SER A 163 -6.33 -2.83 -1.29
N LYS A 164 -5.46 -1.94 -1.78
CA LYS A 164 -4.09 -2.27 -2.20
C LYS A 164 -3.11 -1.20 -1.72
N SER A 165 -1.93 -1.65 -1.29
CA SER A 165 -0.84 -0.78 -0.85
C SER A 165 0.33 -0.85 -1.82
N TYR A 166 0.91 0.30 -2.11
CA TYR A 166 2.03 0.48 -3.03
C TYR A 166 3.13 1.29 -2.34
N ASP A 167 4.38 0.88 -2.51
CA ASP A 167 5.53 1.68 -2.11
C ASP A 167 6.00 2.49 -3.33
N VAL A 168 5.86 3.81 -3.24
CA VAL A 168 6.25 4.75 -4.30
C VAL A 168 7.44 5.55 -3.84
N VAL A 169 8.45 5.71 -4.69
CA VAL A 169 9.63 6.54 -4.40
C VAL A 169 9.77 7.60 -5.47
N GLU A 170 9.76 8.87 -5.07
CA GLU A 170 9.98 10.02 -5.95
C GLU A 170 10.98 10.98 -5.30
N GLY A 171 12.03 11.36 -6.02
CA GLY A 171 13.04 12.30 -5.50
C GLY A 171 13.73 11.87 -4.20
N GLY A 172 13.85 10.56 -3.96
CA GLY A 172 14.43 10.01 -2.73
C GLY A 172 13.44 9.95 -1.54
N ILE A 173 12.22 10.42 -1.71
CA ILE A 173 11.17 10.37 -0.70
C ILE A 173 10.34 9.10 -0.91
N ARG A 174 10.21 8.29 0.15
CA ARG A 174 9.35 7.09 0.14
C ARG A 174 7.94 7.45 0.59
N LEU A 175 6.95 7.04 -0.18
CA LEU A 175 5.54 7.14 0.15
C LEU A 175 4.90 5.75 0.13
N LYS A 176 4.36 5.30 1.25
CA LYS A 176 3.46 4.16 1.30
C LYS A 176 2.05 4.63 1.01
N LEU A 177 1.56 4.29 -0.17
CA LEU A 177 0.25 4.69 -0.67
C LEU A 177 -0.72 3.50 -0.55
N THR A 178 -1.78 3.65 0.22
CA THR A 178 -2.87 2.67 0.24
C THR A 178 -4.09 3.25 -0.48
N ILE A 179 -4.58 2.52 -1.47
CA ILE A 179 -5.75 2.88 -2.25
C ILE A 179 -6.88 1.91 -1.92
N VAL A 180 -8.04 2.46 -1.54
CA VAL A 180 -9.26 1.70 -1.28
C VAL A 180 -10.32 2.13 -2.28
N GLU A 181 -10.77 1.20 -3.11
CA GLU A 181 -11.77 1.46 -4.15
C GLU A 181 -13.07 0.68 -3.86
N THR A 182 -14.22 1.32 -4.05
CA THR A 182 -15.52 0.66 -3.96
C THR A 182 -15.91 0.05 -5.31
N ALA A 183 -16.26 -1.22 -5.29
CA ALA A 183 -16.87 -1.93 -6.42
C ALA A 183 -18.34 -2.28 -6.09
N GLY A 184 -19.24 -2.16 -7.06
CA GLY A 184 -20.67 -2.46 -6.88
C GLY A 184 -21.45 -1.41 -6.09
N PHE A 185 -20.87 -0.25 -5.80
CA PHE A 185 -21.58 0.85 -5.15
C PHE A 185 -22.59 1.49 -6.09
N GLY A 186 -23.83 1.67 -5.62
CA GLY A 186 -24.91 2.26 -6.40
C GLY A 186 -25.73 1.27 -7.22
N ASP A 187 -25.24 0.06 -7.47
CA ASP A 187 -25.92 -0.97 -8.26
C ASP A 187 -26.92 -1.79 -7.41
N GLN A 188 -26.99 -1.53 -6.12
CA GLN A 188 -27.78 -2.30 -5.16
C GLN A 188 -29.19 -1.75 -4.95
N LEU A 189 -30.12 -2.65 -4.64
CA LEU A 189 -31.50 -2.30 -4.27
C LEU A 189 -31.55 -1.55 -2.94
N ASP A 190 -30.73 -1.96 -1.96
CA ASP A 190 -30.66 -1.35 -0.63
C ASP A 190 -29.48 -0.36 -0.56
N LYS A 191 -29.80 0.91 -0.77
CA LYS A 191 -28.84 2.00 -0.80
C LYS A 191 -28.25 2.33 0.57
N ASP A 192 -28.98 2.09 1.65
CA ASP A 192 -28.53 2.39 3.00
C ASP A 192 -27.46 1.40 3.48
N LYS A 193 -27.60 0.12 3.13
CA LYS A 193 -26.57 -0.89 3.40
C LYS A 193 -25.29 -0.63 2.68
N SER A 194 -25.35 -0.08 1.45
CA SER A 194 -24.14 0.27 0.69
C SER A 194 -23.26 1.31 1.42
N ALA A 195 -23.90 2.31 2.02
CA ALA A 195 -23.20 3.32 2.81
C ALA A 195 -22.66 2.74 4.14
N GLU A 196 -23.39 1.81 4.75
CA GLU A 196 -23.03 1.20 6.02
C GLU A 196 -21.75 0.37 5.92
N VAL A 197 -21.59 -0.45 4.88
CA VAL A 197 -20.38 -1.24 4.62
C VAL A 197 -19.12 -0.36 4.53
N ILE A 198 -19.23 0.81 3.88
CA ILE A 198 -18.10 1.74 3.76
C ILE A 198 -17.76 2.36 5.13
N VAL A 199 -18.78 2.74 5.89
CA VAL A 199 -18.62 3.30 7.23
C VAL A 199 -18.03 2.27 8.19
N GLU A 200 -18.48 1.03 8.13
CA GLU A 200 -17.92 -0.07 8.93
C GLU A 200 -16.46 -0.30 8.63
N TYR A 201 -16.08 -0.30 7.36
CA TYR A 201 -14.66 -0.41 6.97
C TYR A 201 -13.81 0.71 7.57
N ILE A 202 -14.25 1.99 7.50
CA ILE A 202 -13.53 3.12 8.09
C ILE A 202 -13.41 2.96 9.61
N ASN A 203 -14.50 2.55 10.26
CA ASN A 203 -14.51 2.30 11.70
C ASN A 203 -13.55 1.14 12.07
N GLU A 204 -13.49 0.10 11.26
CA GLU A 204 -12.53 -1.01 11.44
C GLU A 204 -11.08 -0.53 11.39
N GLN A 205 -10.75 0.37 10.46
CA GLN A 205 -9.39 0.94 10.40
C GLN A 205 -9.08 1.80 11.63
N PHE A 206 -10.04 2.56 12.13
CA PHE A 206 -9.89 3.30 13.39
C PHE A 206 -9.74 2.35 14.60
N GLU A 207 -10.49 1.26 14.63
CA GLU A 207 -10.39 0.25 15.69
C GLU A 207 -9.02 -0.45 15.69
N LYS A 208 -8.45 -0.74 14.51
CA LYS A 208 -7.08 -1.29 14.40
C LYS A 208 -6.05 -0.36 15.01
N TYR A 209 -6.15 0.94 14.71
CA TYR A 209 -5.25 1.95 15.26
C TYR A 209 -5.44 2.11 16.79
N LEU A 210 -6.70 2.13 17.25
CA LEU A 210 -7.02 2.20 18.68
C LEU A 210 -6.47 0.99 19.45
N LYS A 211 -6.59 -0.21 18.89
CA LYS A 211 -6.01 -1.43 19.49
C LYS A 211 -4.49 -1.34 19.63
N GLU A 212 -3.80 -0.76 18.67
CA GLU A 212 -2.35 -0.52 18.78
C GLU A 212 -2.02 0.52 19.84
N GLU A 213 -2.78 1.63 19.89
CA GLU A 213 -2.61 2.68 20.89
C GLU A 213 -2.84 2.16 22.32
N LEU A 214 -3.74 1.21 22.49
CA LEU A 214 -4.10 0.62 23.78
C LEU A 214 -3.11 -0.45 24.28
N LYS A 215 -2.13 -0.87 23.48
CA LYS A 215 -1.10 -1.83 23.95
C LYS A 215 -0.19 -1.21 25.01
N ILE A 216 0.24 -2.02 26.01
CA ILE A 216 1.22 -1.58 27.02
C ILE A 216 2.54 -1.16 26.38
N LYS A 217 3.05 -1.98 25.44
CA LYS A 217 4.22 -1.68 24.60
C LYS A 217 3.76 -1.27 23.22
N ARG A 218 3.25 -0.04 23.11
CA ARG A 218 2.84 0.53 21.83
C ARG A 218 4.05 0.99 21.02
N CYS A 219 4.00 0.81 19.71
CA CYS A 219 5.06 1.21 18.80
C CYS A 219 4.46 2.03 17.66
N LEU A 220 3.85 3.18 17.98
CA LEU A 220 3.14 4.02 17.01
C LEU A 220 4.05 4.61 15.93
N ASP A 221 5.33 4.84 16.25
CA ASP A 221 6.30 5.39 15.28
C ASP A 221 6.59 4.44 14.10
N TYR A 222 6.43 3.13 14.32
CA TYR A 222 6.66 2.10 13.29
C TYR A 222 5.36 1.39 12.89
N TYR A 223 4.22 1.81 13.41
CA TYR A 223 2.93 1.24 13.07
C TYR A 223 2.47 1.75 11.70
N ASP A 224 2.09 0.83 10.83
CA ASP A 224 1.47 1.17 9.56
C ASP A 224 0.10 1.79 9.77
N ASP A 225 -0.01 3.09 9.55
CA ASP A 225 -1.29 3.79 9.68
C ASP A 225 -2.27 3.32 8.60
N THR A 226 -3.33 2.64 9.03
CA THR A 226 -4.37 2.12 8.13
C THR A 226 -5.58 3.04 8.01
N ARG A 227 -5.63 4.14 8.78
CA ARG A 227 -6.74 5.10 8.78
C ARG A 227 -6.84 5.80 7.43
N ILE A 228 -8.06 6.03 6.96
CA ILE A 228 -8.29 6.71 5.68
C ILE A 228 -8.10 8.21 5.87
N HIS A 229 -7.17 8.81 5.12
CA HIS A 229 -6.82 10.22 5.22
C HIS A 229 -7.71 11.12 4.36
N ALA A 230 -8.07 10.65 3.15
CA ALA A 230 -8.94 11.37 2.24
C ALA A 230 -9.91 10.41 1.53
N CYS A 231 -11.10 10.89 1.23
CA CYS A 231 -12.10 10.18 0.45
C CYS A 231 -12.50 11.04 -0.75
N LEU A 232 -12.15 10.59 -1.96
CA LEU A 232 -12.65 11.16 -3.20
C LEU A 232 -14.04 10.58 -3.45
N TYR A 233 -15.07 11.41 -3.32
CA TYR A 233 -16.44 11.03 -3.57
C TYR A 233 -16.85 11.41 -4.98
N PHE A 234 -17.10 10.41 -5.82
CA PHE A 234 -17.42 10.58 -7.22
C PHE A 234 -18.90 10.82 -7.43
N ILE A 235 -19.24 11.97 -7.99
CA ILE A 235 -20.60 12.39 -8.33
C ILE A 235 -20.81 12.19 -9.83
N SER A 236 -21.95 11.61 -10.20
CA SER A 236 -22.32 11.40 -11.61
C SER A 236 -22.61 12.73 -12.31
N PRO A 237 -22.11 12.95 -13.53
CA PRO A 237 -22.26 14.21 -14.28
C PRO A 237 -23.65 14.33 -14.93
N THR A 238 -24.73 13.96 -14.24
CA THR A 238 -26.11 13.92 -14.80
C THR A 238 -26.78 15.26 -14.84
N GLY A 239 -26.18 16.32 -14.27
CA GLY A 239 -26.69 17.70 -14.34
C GLY A 239 -27.89 18.03 -13.42
N HIS A 240 -28.52 17.04 -12.78
CA HIS A 240 -29.76 17.22 -12.04
C HIS A 240 -29.62 17.43 -10.53
N GLY A 241 -28.40 17.41 -9.97
CA GLY A 241 -28.11 17.50 -8.56
C GLY A 241 -27.63 16.16 -7.97
N LEU A 242 -27.55 16.11 -6.64
CA LEU A 242 -27.14 14.91 -5.91
C LEU A 242 -28.27 13.88 -5.89
N LYS A 243 -27.91 12.62 -6.07
CA LYS A 243 -28.84 11.52 -5.86
C LYS A 243 -29.09 11.34 -4.35
N ALA A 244 -30.25 10.79 -3.97
CA ALA A 244 -30.57 10.50 -2.57
C ALA A 244 -29.48 9.59 -1.91
N LEU A 245 -28.92 8.67 -2.68
CA LEU A 245 -27.81 7.83 -2.26
C LEU A 245 -26.57 8.67 -1.90
N ASP A 246 -26.23 9.66 -2.73
CA ASP A 246 -25.05 10.52 -2.52
C ASP A 246 -25.23 11.33 -1.22
N VAL A 247 -26.40 11.92 -1.03
CA VAL A 247 -26.74 12.69 0.20
C VAL A 247 -26.60 11.84 1.44
N THR A 248 -27.20 10.63 1.45
CA THR A 248 -27.14 9.73 2.61
C THR A 248 -25.72 9.27 2.89
N THR A 249 -24.98 8.88 1.85
CA THR A 249 -23.62 8.37 1.98
C THR A 249 -22.65 9.47 2.41
N MET A 250 -22.67 10.63 1.76
CA MET A 250 -21.79 11.75 2.11
C MET A 250 -22.03 12.26 3.53
N ARG A 251 -23.28 12.28 4.01
CA ARG A 251 -23.60 12.63 5.39
C ARG A 251 -22.93 11.70 6.39
N ARG A 252 -23.03 10.38 6.18
CA ARG A 252 -22.39 9.37 7.06
C ARG A 252 -20.87 9.40 6.98
N LEU A 253 -20.32 9.64 5.79
CA LEU A 253 -18.87 9.68 5.57
C LEU A 253 -18.22 10.95 6.14
N SER A 254 -18.88 12.11 6.03
CA SER A 254 -18.35 13.41 6.47
C SER A 254 -17.97 13.47 7.94
N GLU A 255 -18.59 12.66 8.77
CA GLU A 255 -18.29 12.54 10.20
C GLU A 255 -17.03 11.70 10.49
N ARG A 256 -16.55 10.90 9.52
CA ARG A 256 -15.51 9.88 9.73
C ARG A 256 -14.31 10.00 8.83
N VAL A 257 -14.44 10.68 7.70
CA VAL A 257 -13.36 10.84 6.73
C VAL A 257 -13.40 12.22 6.08
N ASN A 258 -12.26 12.71 5.58
CA ASN A 258 -12.18 13.95 4.82
C ASN A 258 -12.78 13.74 3.43
N VAL A 259 -14.03 14.13 3.23
CA VAL A 259 -14.76 13.95 1.97
C VAL A 259 -14.44 15.10 1.02
N ILE A 260 -13.90 14.77 -0.15
CA ILE A 260 -13.61 15.69 -1.25
C ILE A 260 -14.51 15.30 -2.42
N PRO A 261 -15.58 16.07 -2.73
CA PRO A 261 -16.47 15.74 -3.82
C PRO A 261 -15.83 16.02 -5.19
N VAL A 262 -16.03 15.09 -6.10
CA VAL A 262 -15.45 15.09 -7.44
C VAL A 262 -16.53 14.75 -8.46
N ILE A 263 -16.75 15.62 -9.45
CA ILE A 263 -17.64 15.35 -10.58
C ILE A 263 -16.85 14.55 -11.61
N ALA A 264 -17.29 13.30 -11.81
CA ALA A 264 -16.64 12.38 -12.75
C ALA A 264 -16.98 12.73 -14.21
N LYS A 265 -16.08 12.39 -15.14
CA LYS A 265 -16.31 12.53 -16.59
C LYS A 265 -16.88 13.92 -16.97
N ALA A 266 -16.24 14.98 -16.47
CA ALA A 266 -16.69 16.35 -16.69
C ALA A 266 -16.74 16.79 -18.17
N ASP A 267 -16.10 16.03 -19.03
CA ASP A 267 -16.13 16.15 -20.49
C ASP A 267 -17.48 15.77 -21.14
N THR A 268 -18.41 15.21 -20.38
CA THR A 268 -19.76 14.88 -20.85
C THR A 268 -20.77 16.01 -20.67
N THR A 269 -20.37 17.10 -19.98
CA THR A 269 -21.25 18.23 -19.64
C THR A 269 -20.68 19.53 -20.22
N CYS A 270 -21.54 20.42 -20.70
CA CYS A 270 -21.12 21.75 -21.19
C CYS A 270 -20.59 22.62 -20.03
N LYS A 271 -19.69 23.54 -20.32
CA LYS A 271 -19.06 24.41 -19.29
C LYS A 271 -20.09 25.20 -18.49
N ASP A 272 -21.09 25.81 -19.14
CA ASP A 272 -22.13 26.57 -18.47
C ASP A 272 -23.05 25.71 -17.58
N GLU A 273 -23.36 24.53 -18.05
CA GLU A 273 -24.14 23.56 -17.29
C GLU A 273 -23.35 23.03 -16.09
N LEU A 274 -22.05 22.81 -16.26
CA LEU A 274 -21.16 22.37 -15.19
C LEU A 274 -21.07 23.40 -14.05
N VAL A 275 -21.02 24.71 -14.38
CA VAL A 275 -21.02 25.78 -13.36
C VAL A 275 -22.34 25.77 -12.57
N ARG A 276 -23.47 25.65 -13.26
CA ARG A 276 -24.79 25.53 -12.60
C ARG A 276 -24.88 24.27 -11.74
N PHE A 277 -24.36 23.16 -12.23
CA PHE A 277 -24.34 21.89 -11.53
C PHE A 277 -23.49 21.95 -10.26
N LYS A 278 -22.26 22.53 -10.32
CA LYS A 278 -21.43 22.77 -9.14
C LYS A 278 -22.15 23.59 -8.07
N SER A 279 -22.77 24.71 -8.49
CA SER A 279 -23.52 25.58 -7.57
C SER A 279 -24.71 24.85 -6.93
N LYS A 280 -25.43 24.03 -7.69
CA LYS A 280 -26.53 23.24 -7.19
C LYS A 280 -26.08 22.19 -6.17
N ILE A 281 -25.00 21.46 -6.46
CA ILE A 281 -24.40 20.51 -5.52
C ILE A 281 -24.05 21.17 -4.20
N LEU A 282 -23.37 22.33 -4.24
CA LEU A 282 -23.00 23.06 -3.02
C LEU A 282 -24.24 23.50 -2.22
N SER A 283 -25.27 23.98 -2.89
CA SER A 283 -26.54 24.34 -2.24
C SER A 283 -27.23 23.14 -1.60
N GLU A 284 -27.24 21.98 -2.26
CA GLU A 284 -27.82 20.74 -1.73
C GLU A 284 -27.03 20.20 -0.54
N LEU A 285 -25.68 20.26 -0.59
CA LEU A 285 -24.82 19.87 0.54
C LEU A 285 -25.09 20.77 1.75
N GLN A 286 -25.19 22.09 1.55
CA GLN A 286 -25.49 23.05 2.61
C GLN A 286 -26.88 22.81 3.21
N SER A 287 -27.90 22.63 2.37
CA SER A 287 -29.29 22.37 2.79
C SER A 287 -29.42 21.07 3.60
N ASN A 288 -28.62 20.07 3.28
CA ASN A 288 -28.55 18.80 3.98
C ASN A 288 -27.58 18.77 5.15
N GLN A 289 -26.95 19.90 5.50
CA GLN A 289 -25.94 20.02 6.58
C GLN A 289 -24.75 19.05 6.45
N ILE A 290 -24.34 18.75 5.21
CA ILE A 290 -23.21 17.88 4.93
C ILE A 290 -21.94 18.72 4.88
N GLN A 291 -21.01 18.45 5.80
CA GLN A 291 -19.74 19.15 5.87
C GLN A 291 -18.69 18.40 5.02
N ILE A 292 -18.36 18.99 3.88
CA ILE A 292 -17.23 18.53 3.07
C ILE A 292 -15.90 19.07 3.61
N TYR A 293 -14.79 18.45 3.21
CA TYR A 293 -13.47 18.92 3.60
C TYR A 293 -13.18 20.28 2.99
N GLN A 294 -12.73 21.21 3.83
CA GLN A 294 -12.21 22.51 3.44
C GLN A 294 -10.71 22.53 3.70
N PHE A 295 -9.95 22.91 2.69
CA PHE A 295 -8.50 23.06 2.82
C PHE A 295 -8.18 24.24 3.73
N PRO A 296 -7.27 24.07 4.73
CA PRO A 296 -7.00 25.08 5.73
C PRO A 296 -6.40 26.35 5.12
N THR A 297 -6.86 27.50 5.60
CA THR A 297 -6.40 28.82 5.17
C THR A 297 -5.69 29.59 6.28
N ASP A 298 -5.35 28.91 7.38
CA ASP A 298 -4.73 29.51 8.56
C ASP A 298 -3.25 29.83 8.32
N ASP A 299 -2.55 28.98 7.57
CA ASP A 299 -1.16 29.18 7.18
C ASP A 299 -1.05 30.18 6.02
N GLU A 300 -0.32 31.27 6.25
CA GLU A 300 -0.15 32.37 5.29
C GLU A 300 0.53 31.90 4.00
N THR A 301 1.41 30.90 4.08
CA THR A 301 2.17 30.38 2.93
C THR A 301 1.28 29.68 1.91
N VAL A 302 0.26 28.96 2.37
CA VAL A 302 -0.67 28.19 1.51
C VAL A 302 -2.06 28.82 1.40
N ARG A 303 -2.34 29.89 2.14
CA ARG A 303 -3.66 30.54 2.17
C ARG A 303 -4.20 30.90 0.81
N ALA A 304 -3.40 31.55 -0.03
CA ALA A 304 -3.83 31.97 -1.36
C ALA A 304 -4.19 30.77 -2.24
N ILE A 305 -3.35 29.73 -2.22
CA ILE A 305 -3.53 28.48 -2.96
C ILE A 305 -4.78 27.77 -2.48
N ASN A 306 -4.91 27.55 -1.16
CA ASN A 306 -6.05 26.83 -0.59
C ASN A 306 -7.37 27.58 -0.75
N THR A 307 -7.36 28.90 -0.77
CA THR A 307 -8.56 29.72 -1.07
C THR A 307 -9.04 29.47 -2.50
N GLU A 308 -8.13 29.41 -3.47
CA GLU A 308 -8.45 29.08 -4.86
C GLU A 308 -8.96 27.62 -4.97
N LEU A 309 -8.27 26.68 -4.35
CA LEU A 309 -8.65 25.27 -4.34
C LEU A 309 -10.05 25.05 -3.73
N ASN A 310 -10.38 25.73 -2.64
CA ASN A 310 -11.71 25.65 -2.02
C ASN A 310 -12.83 26.20 -2.92
N ARG A 311 -12.54 27.17 -3.78
CA ARG A 311 -13.53 27.71 -4.74
C ARG A 311 -13.87 26.74 -5.86
N LEU A 312 -12.95 25.83 -6.20
CA LEU A 312 -13.13 24.86 -7.28
C LEU A 312 -13.96 23.64 -6.87
N VAL A 313 -14.16 23.43 -5.57
CA VAL A 313 -14.94 22.30 -5.05
C VAL A 313 -16.42 22.45 -5.42
N PRO A 314 -17.10 21.37 -5.90
CA PRO A 314 -16.60 20.06 -6.29
C PRO A 314 -15.72 20.10 -7.55
N TYR A 315 -14.63 19.34 -7.55
CA TYR A 315 -13.70 19.32 -8.69
C TYR A 315 -14.31 18.57 -9.87
N ALA A 316 -14.35 19.23 -11.02
CA ALA A 316 -14.80 18.61 -12.26
C ALA A 316 -13.61 18.00 -13.00
N ILE A 317 -13.55 16.67 -13.06
CA ILE A 317 -12.37 15.97 -13.53
C ILE A 317 -12.60 15.12 -14.77
N VAL A 318 -11.52 14.95 -15.53
CA VAL A 318 -11.40 13.97 -16.60
C VAL A 318 -10.17 13.12 -16.31
N GLY A 319 -10.34 11.78 -16.33
CA GLY A 319 -9.23 10.83 -16.23
C GLY A 319 -9.01 10.13 -17.56
N SER A 320 -7.77 9.88 -17.92
CA SER A 320 -7.40 9.05 -19.06
C SER A 320 -6.08 8.36 -18.84
N THR A 321 -5.96 7.11 -19.30
CA THR A 321 -4.70 6.39 -19.38
C THR A 321 -4.04 6.53 -20.74
N ASP A 322 -4.77 7.06 -21.74
CA ASP A 322 -4.32 7.18 -23.13
C ASP A 322 -3.51 8.46 -23.37
N PHE A 323 -2.52 8.36 -24.24
CA PHE A 323 -1.71 9.48 -24.68
C PHE A 323 -2.00 9.78 -26.16
N VAL A 324 -2.25 11.05 -26.46
CA VAL A 324 -2.51 11.54 -27.81
C VAL A 324 -1.37 12.46 -28.24
N LYS A 325 -0.91 12.30 -29.48
CA LYS A 325 0.10 13.17 -30.07
C LYS A 325 -0.55 14.45 -30.56
N LYS A 326 -0.15 15.61 -30.02
CA LYS A 326 -0.53 16.94 -30.52
C LYS A 326 0.12 17.26 -31.85
N GLU A 327 -0.38 18.26 -32.55
CA GLU A 327 0.21 18.81 -33.76
C GLU A 327 1.68 19.24 -33.57
N ASN A 328 2.02 19.70 -32.37
CA ASN A 328 3.37 20.07 -31.95
C ASN A 328 4.28 18.85 -31.67
N GLY A 329 3.85 17.63 -31.96
CA GLY A 329 4.61 16.41 -31.72
C GLY A 329 4.66 15.94 -30.26
N LYS A 330 4.17 16.70 -29.30
CA LYS A 330 4.18 16.36 -27.87
C LYS A 330 3.09 15.36 -27.55
N MET A 331 3.45 14.29 -26.79
CA MET A 331 2.48 13.35 -26.25
C MET A 331 1.83 13.94 -25.01
N VAL A 332 0.51 14.02 -25.02
CA VAL A 332 -0.28 14.52 -23.89
C VAL A 332 -1.30 13.47 -23.48
N ARG A 333 -1.56 13.38 -22.17
CA ARG A 333 -2.64 12.54 -21.66
C ARG A 333 -3.97 13.16 -22.01
N ALA A 334 -4.79 12.46 -22.79
CA ALA A 334 -6.01 13.01 -23.32
C ALA A 334 -7.02 11.93 -23.70
N ARG A 335 -8.28 12.34 -23.86
CA ARG A 335 -9.34 11.55 -24.46
C ARG A 335 -9.64 12.09 -25.84
N ARG A 336 -9.71 11.20 -26.82
CA ARG A 336 -10.08 11.57 -28.21
C ARG A 336 -11.56 11.30 -28.43
N TYR A 337 -12.24 12.30 -28.96
CA TYR A 337 -13.64 12.25 -29.36
C TYR A 337 -13.79 12.62 -30.84
N PRO A 338 -14.91 12.31 -31.51
CA PRO A 338 -15.16 12.72 -32.88
C PRO A 338 -15.16 14.26 -33.06
N TRP A 339 -15.50 14.99 -32.01
CA TRP A 339 -15.58 16.47 -32.00
C TRP A 339 -14.30 17.17 -31.50
N GLY A 340 -13.31 16.43 -31.00
CA GLY A 340 -12.08 17.03 -30.52
C GLY A 340 -11.29 16.18 -29.52
N ILE A 341 -10.29 16.81 -28.91
CA ILE A 341 -9.40 16.19 -27.93
C ILE A 341 -9.57 16.90 -26.60
N VAL A 342 -9.84 16.15 -25.54
CA VAL A 342 -9.91 16.64 -24.16
C VAL A 342 -8.63 16.26 -23.44
N GLU A 343 -7.81 17.24 -23.10
CA GLU A 343 -6.55 17.04 -22.39
C GLU A 343 -6.79 17.02 -20.89
N VAL A 344 -6.22 16.01 -20.22
CA VAL A 344 -6.39 15.81 -18.77
C VAL A 344 -5.64 16.85 -17.96
N GLU A 345 -4.47 17.27 -18.43
CA GLU A 345 -3.60 18.21 -17.72
C GLU A 345 -3.78 19.67 -18.20
N ASN A 346 -4.86 19.97 -18.90
CA ASN A 346 -5.21 21.33 -19.29
C ASN A 346 -6.27 21.89 -18.33
N GLU A 347 -5.94 22.97 -17.63
CA GLU A 347 -6.83 23.62 -16.66
C GLU A 347 -8.08 24.23 -17.30
N GLU A 348 -8.04 24.54 -18.60
CA GLU A 348 -9.23 24.99 -19.33
C GLU A 348 -10.23 23.87 -19.62
N HIS A 349 -9.79 22.63 -19.61
CA HIS A 349 -10.62 21.46 -19.91
C HIS A 349 -11.22 20.83 -18.65
N CYS A 350 -10.48 20.78 -17.54
CA CYS A 350 -10.93 20.19 -16.29
C CYS A 350 -10.06 20.59 -15.09
N ASP A 351 -10.55 20.31 -13.88
CA ASP A 351 -9.87 20.66 -12.62
C ASP A 351 -8.85 19.59 -12.16
N PHE A 352 -8.39 18.70 -13.03
CA PHE A 352 -7.53 17.57 -12.67
C PHE A 352 -6.20 18.02 -12.05
N VAL A 353 -5.54 19.02 -12.64
CA VAL A 353 -4.27 19.55 -12.13
C VAL A 353 -4.45 20.14 -10.74
N LYS A 354 -5.54 20.89 -10.54
CA LYS A 354 -5.89 21.48 -9.24
C LYS A 354 -6.22 20.43 -8.19
N LEU A 355 -6.91 19.35 -8.56
CA LEU A 355 -7.15 18.22 -7.66
C LEU A 355 -5.85 17.55 -7.24
N ARG A 356 -4.91 17.32 -8.19
CA ARG A 356 -3.59 16.75 -7.89
C ARG A 356 -2.81 17.66 -6.94
N GLU A 357 -2.82 18.97 -7.17
CA GLU A 357 -2.20 19.97 -6.32
C GLU A 357 -2.81 19.94 -4.91
N ALA A 358 -4.13 19.96 -4.81
CA ALA A 358 -4.87 19.97 -3.56
C ALA A 358 -4.58 18.73 -2.69
N VAL A 359 -4.64 17.54 -3.28
CA VAL A 359 -4.60 16.27 -2.53
C VAL A 359 -3.17 15.77 -2.31
N LEU A 360 -2.25 15.98 -3.29
CA LEU A 360 -0.92 15.36 -3.23
C LEU A 360 0.20 16.35 -2.95
N ARG A 361 0.13 17.58 -3.48
CA ARG A 361 1.26 18.50 -3.39
C ARG A 361 1.20 19.44 -2.18
N THR A 362 0.02 19.89 -1.82
CA THR A 362 -0.13 20.96 -0.82
C THR A 362 -0.65 20.47 0.52
N ASN A 363 -1.64 19.57 0.55
CA ASN A 363 -2.43 19.33 1.77
C ASN A 363 -2.38 17.88 2.30
N VAL A 364 -1.39 17.05 1.94
CA VAL A 364 -1.27 15.68 2.47
C VAL A 364 -1.19 15.68 4.00
N ASP A 365 -0.36 16.56 4.55
CA ASP A 365 -0.17 16.64 6.01
C ASP A 365 -1.42 17.14 6.73
N SER A 366 -2.06 18.18 6.22
CA SER A 366 -3.32 18.72 6.77
C SER A 366 -4.45 17.68 6.78
N LEU A 367 -4.53 16.83 5.74
CA LEU A 367 -5.50 15.73 5.67
C LEU A 367 -5.22 14.68 6.74
N ARG A 368 -3.96 14.30 6.94
CA ARG A 368 -3.52 13.36 7.96
C ARG A 368 -3.77 13.91 9.36
N GLU A 369 -3.38 15.17 9.58
CA GLU A 369 -3.53 15.85 10.85
C GLU A 369 -4.99 15.96 11.27
N ARG A 370 -5.90 16.40 10.38
CA ARG A 370 -7.34 16.44 10.66
C ARG A 370 -7.90 15.05 10.95
N THR A 371 -7.47 14.04 10.20
CA THR A 371 -7.86 12.65 10.45
C THR A 371 -7.48 12.23 11.87
N HIS A 372 -6.27 12.56 12.31
CA HIS A 372 -5.79 12.21 13.65
C HIS A 372 -6.46 13.03 14.75
N ARG A 373 -6.45 14.37 14.64
CA ARG A 373 -6.87 15.29 15.70
C ARG A 373 -8.37 15.43 15.86
N VAL A 374 -9.14 15.24 14.77
CA VAL A 374 -10.59 15.48 14.81
C VAL A 374 -11.35 14.18 14.62
N LEU A 375 -11.18 13.50 13.48
CA LEU A 375 -12.02 12.36 13.11
C LEU A 375 -11.75 11.14 13.98
N TYR A 376 -10.48 10.80 14.14
CA TYR A 376 -10.09 9.68 15.01
C TYR A 376 -10.37 9.98 16.48
N GLU A 377 -10.07 11.19 16.99
CA GLU A 377 -10.37 11.55 18.37
C GLU A 377 -11.86 11.49 18.69
N ASN A 378 -12.74 11.90 17.78
CA ASN A 378 -14.18 11.74 17.94
C ASN A 378 -14.59 10.27 18.04
N TYR A 379 -14.05 9.43 17.16
CA TYR A 379 -14.25 7.98 17.22
C TYR A 379 -13.72 7.40 18.53
N ARG A 380 -12.49 7.72 18.91
CA ARG A 380 -11.82 7.27 20.13
C ARG A 380 -12.65 7.60 21.38
N ARG A 381 -13.09 8.86 21.51
CA ARG A 381 -13.94 9.29 22.63
C ARG A 381 -15.24 8.49 22.69
N ALA A 382 -15.92 8.31 21.55
CA ALA A 382 -17.16 7.55 21.50
C ALA A 382 -16.91 6.07 21.88
N ARG A 383 -15.82 5.48 21.42
CA ARG A 383 -15.48 4.09 21.69
C ARG A 383 -15.10 3.86 23.14
N LEU A 384 -14.27 4.75 23.72
CA LEU A 384 -13.89 4.68 25.13
C LEU A 384 -15.09 4.87 26.07
N ARG A 385 -16.04 5.77 25.73
CA ARG A 385 -17.31 5.89 26.47
C ARG A 385 -18.15 4.63 26.40
N ALA A 386 -18.24 4.02 25.22
CA ALA A 386 -18.97 2.76 25.04
C ALA A 386 -18.33 1.60 25.82
N MET A 387 -17.01 1.62 26.00
CA MET A 387 -16.28 0.66 26.84
C MET A 387 -16.44 0.95 28.36
N LYS A 388 -17.22 1.96 28.75
CA LYS A 388 -17.34 2.43 30.14
C LYS A 388 -16.00 2.90 30.76
N VAL A 389 -15.04 3.24 29.93
CA VAL A 389 -13.75 3.85 30.28
C VAL A 389 -14.01 5.36 30.26
N GLY A 390 -14.74 5.86 31.24
CA GLY A 390 -15.28 7.19 31.09
C GLY A 390 -15.09 8.11 32.28
N ASP A 391 -15.44 9.34 32.08
CA ASP A 391 -15.46 10.58 32.84
C ASP A 391 -16.09 10.47 34.26
N GLY A 392 -15.59 9.70 35.13
CA GLY A 392 -16.06 9.72 36.52
C GLY A 392 -15.02 9.16 37.44
N ASP A 393 -14.48 9.98 38.28
CA ASP A 393 -13.90 9.74 39.63
C ASP A 393 -13.29 8.35 39.99
N THR A 394 -12.85 7.58 38.97
CA THR A 394 -12.38 6.22 39.13
C THR A 394 -11.12 5.91 38.33
N GLY A 395 -10.07 6.73 38.46
CA GLY A 395 -8.75 6.48 37.89
C GLY A 395 -8.20 5.05 38.13
N PRO A 396 -8.35 4.46 39.35
CA PRO A 396 -7.93 3.10 39.63
C PRO A 396 -8.74 2.03 38.89
N LYS A 397 -10.07 2.16 38.83
CA LYS A 397 -10.95 1.19 38.15
C LYS A 397 -10.80 1.18 36.60
N MET A 398 -10.42 2.32 36.03
CA MET A 398 -10.11 2.42 34.61
C MET A 398 -8.87 1.62 34.25
N MET A 399 -7.83 1.69 35.08
CA MET A 399 -6.61 0.90 34.91
C MET A 399 -6.83 -0.59 35.09
N GLU A 400 -7.71 -0.99 36.00
CA GLU A 400 -8.09 -2.39 36.22
C GLU A 400 -8.89 -2.97 35.05
N ALA A 401 -9.92 -2.27 34.58
CA ALA A 401 -10.73 -2.70 33.42
C ALA A 401 -9.89 -2.73 32.14
N PHE A 402 -8.90 -1.86 32.02
CA PHE A 402 -7.96 -1.85 30.91
C PHE A 402 -6.99 -3.04 31.02
N ALA A 403 -6.46 -3.32 32.20
CA ALA A 403 -5.56 -4.45 32.45
C ALA A 403 -6.29 -5.81 32.26
N GLU A 404 -7.59 -5.87 32.57
CA GLU A 404 -8.42 -7.06 32.37
C GLU A 404 -8.66 -7.33 30.89
N LYS A 405 -9.08 -6.33 30.10
CA LYS A 405 -9.21 -6.48 28.62
C LYS A 405 -7.90 -6.79 27.93
N GLN A 406 -6.82 -6.30 28.45
CA GLN A 406 -5.51 -6.59 27.91
C GLN A 406 -5.06 -8.02 28.22
N ARG A 407 -5.45 -8.55 29.39
CA ARG A 407 -5.26 -9.98 29.72
C ARG A 407 -6.07 -10.86 28.77
N GLU A 408 -7.37 -10.58 28.62
CA GLU A 408 -8.25 -11.30 27.68
C GLU A 408 -7.65 -11.32 26.26
N PHE A 409 -7.19 -10.18 25.76
CA PHE A 409 -6.55 -10.10 24.44
C PHE A 409 -5.26 -10.91 24.34
N HIS A 410 -4.44 -10.91 25.42
CA HIS A 410 -3.21 -11.72 25.44
C HIS A 410 -3.53 -13.23 25.50
N GLU A 411 -4.56 -13.62 26.23
CA GLU A 411 -5.04 -15.00 26.29
C GLU A 411 -5.59 -15.45 24.93
N GLU A 412 -6.40 -14.62 24.25
CA GLU A 412 -6.88 -14.93 22.90
C GLU A 412 -5.73 -15.06 21.88
N MET A 413 -4.75 -14.19 21.95
CA MET A 413 -3.58 -14.25 21.07
C MET A 413 -2.73 -15.47 21.35
N ALA A 414 -2.49 -15.82 22.63
CA ALA A 414 -1.77 -17.02 23.03
C ALA A 414 -2.51 -18.30 22.59
N GLN A 415 -3.83 -18.28 22.67
CA GLN A 415 -4.66 -19.40 22.20
C GLN A 415 -4.58 -19.57 20.69
N LYS A 416 -4.70 -18.49 19.93
CA LYS A 416 -4.53 -18.54 18.46
C LYS A 416 -3.13 -18.94 18.02
N GLU A 417 -2.11 -18.52 18.76
CA GLU A 417 -0.74 -18.92 18.50
C GLU A 417 -0.57 -20.43 18.76
N LYS A 418 -1.17 -20.93 19.85
CA LYS A 418 -1.15 -22.37 20.17
C LYS A 418 -1.87 -23.20 19.10
N GLU A 419 -3.06 -22.80 18.68
CA GLU A 419 -3.81 -23.45 17.61
C GLU A 419 -3.02 -23.47 16.30
N MET A 420 -2.42 -22.33 15.90
CA MET A 420 -1.58 -22.26 14.69
C MET A 420 -0.34 -23.18 14.80
N ARG A 421 0.24 -23.28 16.00
CA ARG A 421 1.40 -24.16 16.25
C ARG A 421 1.00 -25.63 16.16
N GLU A 422 -0.14 -26.01 16.75
CA GLU A 422 -0.70 -27.36 16.67
C GLU A 422 -1.04 -27.74 15.23
N ASP A 423 -1.68 -26.84 14.47
CA ASP A 423 -1.97 -27.03 13.05
C ASP A 423 -0.69 -27.15 12.20
N PHE A 424 0.34 -26.39 12.53
CA PHE A 424 1.62 -26.49 11.84
C PHE A 424 2.29 -27.85 12.12
N ILE A 425 2.34 -28.27 13.39
CA ILE A 425 2.90 -29.57 13.77
C ILE A 425 2.14 -30.70 13.10
N ALA A 426 0.79 -30.67 13.07
CA ALA A 426 -0.03 -31.65 12.39
C ALA A 426 0.28 -31.74 10.89
N ARG A 427 0.44 -30.58 10.23
CA ARG A 427 0.81 -30.53 8.80
C ARG A 427 2.21 -31.07 8.53
N VAL A 428 3.17 -30.77 9.40
CA VAL A 428 4.54 -31.29 9.30
C VAL A 428 4.53 -32.80 9.47
N SER A 429 3.85 -33.33 10.51
CA SER A 429 3.74 -34.77 10.76
C SER A 429 3.10 -35.52 9.58
N MET A 430 2.01 -34.99 9.00
CA MET A 430 1.41 -35.57 7.79
C MET A 430 2.38 -35.61 6.61
N LYS A 431 3.16 -34.53 6.44
CA LYS A 431 4.17 -34.49 5.38
C LYS A 431 5.33 -35.48 5.61
N GLU A 432 5.77 -35.62 6.84
CA GLU A 432 6.80 -36.60 7.20
C GLU A 432 6.33 -38.02 6.95
N GLU A 433 5.07 -38.35 7.28
CA GLU A 433 4.50 -39.68 6.99
C GLU A 433 4.37 -39.90 5.46
N GLU A 434 3.96 -38.88 4.70
CA GLU A 434 3.90 -38.98 3.25
C GLU A 434 5.29 -39.21 2.64
N MET A 435 6.30 -38.52 3.15
CA MET A 435 7.70 -38.70 2.72
C MET A 435 8.22 -40.08 3.06
N LYS A 436 7.97 -40.60 4.28
CA LYS A 436 8.34 -41.97 4.65
C LYS A 436 7.71 -43.04 3.76
N ARG A 437 6.40 -42.92 3.48
CA ARG A 437 5.74 -43.82 2.52
C ARG A 437 6.35 -43.74 1.13
N ARG A 438 6.71 -42.58 0.67
CA ARG A 438 7.36 -42.41 -0.63
C ARG A 438 8.76 -43.00 -0.66
N GLU A 439 9.51 -42.89 0.44
CA GLU A 439 10.83 -43.46 0.61
C GLU A 439 10.77 -44.99 0.66
N GLU A 440 9.84 -45.58 1.41
CA GLU A 440 9.58 -47.02 1.45
C GLU A 440 9.24 -47.58 0.06
N LEU A 441 8.36 -46.88 -0.67
CA LEU A 441 7.99 -47.26 -2.03
C LEU A 441 9.18 -47.19 -3.00
N ASN A 442 10.02 -46.18 -2.86
CA ASN A 442 11.23 -46.04 -3.68
C ASN A 442 12.26 -47.11 -3.31
N ASN A 443 12.39 -47.47 -2.03
CA ASN A 443 13.27 -48.55 -1.60
C ASN A 443 12.79 -49.93 -2.08
N MET A 444 11.47 -50.17 -2.09
CA MET A 444 10.92 -51.37 -2.71
C MET A 444 11.23 -51.43 -4.21
N ARG A 445 10.96 -50.37 -4.94
CA ARG A 445 11.28 -50.28 -6.37
C ARG A 445 12.77 -50.46 -6.65
N ALA A 446 13.65 -49.92 -5.80
CA ALA A 446 15.08 -50.08 -5.94
C ALA A 446 15.51 -51.56 -5.73
N LYS A 447 14.87 -52.26 -4.79
CA LYS A 447 15.09 -53.72 -4.60
C LYS A 447 14.62 -54.52 -5.81
N ASP A 448 13.41 -54.28 -6.29
CA ASP A 448 12.86 -54.95 -7.47
C ASP A 448 13.78 -54.77 -8.71
N ILE A 449 14.28 -53.53 -8.90
CA ILE A 449 15.23 -53.23 -9.98
C ILE A 449 16.54 -53.99 -9.76
N ALA A 450 17.10 -54.01 -8.53
CA ALA A 450 18.34 -54.73 -8.23
C ALA A 450 18.20 -56.22 -8.46
N GLU A 451 17.10 -56.85 -8.02
CA GLU A 451 16.80 -58.24 -8.26
C GLU A 451 16.68 -58.59 -9.76
N SER A 452 15.99 -57.70 -10.52
CA SER A 452 15.90 -57.89 -11.97
C SER A 452 17.26 -57.77 -12.69
N PHE A 453 18.12 -56.85 -12.24
CA PHE A 453 19.49 -56.76 -12.74
C PHE A 453 20.34 -57.98 -12.39
N ASP A 454 20.22 -58.53 -11.18
CA ASP A 454 20.93 -59.74 -10.79
C ASP A 454 20.49 -60.97 -11.60
N GLU A 455 19.19 -61.06 -11.91
CA GLU A 455 18.67 -62.13 -12.78
C GLU A 455 19.19 -61.97 -14.23
N GLU A 456 19.20 -60.76 -14.77
CA GLU A 456 19.77 -60.52 -16.10
C GLU A 456 21.27 -60.79 -16.15
N MET A 457 22.02 -60.37 -15.13
CA MET A 457 23.45 -60.67 -15.03
C MET A 457 23.72 -62.18 -15.03
N LYS A 458 22.98 -62.96 -14.22
CA LYS A 458 23.11 -64.42 -14.21
C LYS A 458 22.76 -65.04 -15.57
N ARG A 459 21.77 -64.48 -16.26
CA ARG A 459 21.37 -64.94 -17.61
C ARG A 459 22.47 -64.67 -18.64
N ILE A 460 23.07 -63.47 -18.58
CA ILE A 460 24.18 -63.10 -19.46
C ILE A 460 25.41 -63.94 -19.17
N GLU A 461 25.74 -64.14 -17.88
CA GLU A 461 26.86 -65.03 -17.51
C GLU A 461 26.70 -66.45 -18.03
N SER A 462 25.47 -66.99 -17.91
CA SER A 462 25.19 -68.34 -18.43
C SER A 462 25.33 -68.39 -20.00
N GLN A 463 24.91 -67.32 -20.69
CA GLN A 463 25.11 -67.22 -22.15
C GLN A 463 26.60 -67.10 -22.52
N ILE A 464 27.37 -66.32 -21.77
CA ILE A 464 28.82 -66.23 -21.98
C ILE A 464 29.48 -67.55 -21.77
N HIS A 465 29.07 -68.31 -20.71
CA HIS A 465 29.60 -69.67 -20.48
C HIS A 465 29.31 -70.60 -21.62
N THR A 466 28.08 -70.67 -22.10
CA THR A 466 27.68 -71.50 -23.28
C THR A 466 28.43 -71.14 -24.55
N LEU A 467 28.57 -69.80 -24.84
CA LEU A 467 29.35 -69.32 -25.98
C LEU A 467 30.85 -69.65 -25.86
N MET A 468 31.41 -69.57 -24.66
CA MET A 468 32.80 -70.02 -24.43
C MET A 468 33.00 -71.51 -24.67
N GLU A 469 32.07 -72.35 -24.21
CA GLU A 469 32.09 -73.78 -24.49
C GLU A 469 31.99 -74.11 -25.98
N GLU A 470 31.08 -73.39 -26.71
CA GLU A 470 30.98 -73.51 -28.16
C GLU A 470 32.25 -73.07 -28.86
N LYS A 471 32.85 -71.96 -28.46
CA LYS A 471 34.13 -71.51 -28.93
C LYS A 471 35.21 -72.52 -28.82
N VAL A 472 35.38 -73.12 -27.63
CA VAL A 472 36.36 -74.18 -27.37
C VAL A 472 36.08 -75.36 -28.25
N LYS A 473 34.82 -75.81 -28.43
CA LYS A 473 34.44 -76.89 -29.32
C LYS A 473 34.75 -76.54 -30.80
N LEU A 474 34.59 -75.32 -31.25
CA LEU A 474 34.95 -74.92 -32.58
C LEU A 474 36.45 -74.81 -32.82
N GLU A 475 37.19 -74.30 -31.84
CA GLU A 475 38.68 -74.27 -31.87
C GLU A 475 39.27 -75.69 -31.90
N ALA A 476 38.71 -76.64 -31.12
CA ALA A 476 39.09 -78.04 -31.19
C ALA A 476 38.76 -78.72 -32.54
N LYS A 477 37.67 -78.33 -33.18
CA LYS A 477 37.33 -78.75 -34.54
C LYS A 477 38.24 -78.16 -35.62
N ALA A 478 38.62 -76.91 -35.47
CA ALA A 478 39.56 -76.20 -36.38
C ALA A 478 40.97 -76.80 -36.27
N GLY A 479 41.44 -77.07 -35.04
CA GLY A 479 42.72 -77.66 -34.81
C GLY A 479 42.86 -79.14 -35.33
N LYS A 480 41.74 -79.81 -35.50
CA LYS A 480 41.70 -81.15 -36.17
C LYS A 480 41.69 -81.03 -37.74
N LYS A 481 41.34 -79.88 -38.30
CA LYS A 481 41.40 -79.71 -39.75
C LYS A 481 42.77 -79.25 -40.28
N ILE A 482 43.65 -78.81 -39.40
CA ILE A 482 45.02 -78.38 -39.78
C ILE A 482 46.03 -79.52 -39.63
N ARG A 483 45.59 -80.72 -39.12
CA ARG A 483 46.39 -81.92 -38.99
C ARG A 483 46.00 -83.08 -39.92
N LYS A 484 45.31 -82.75 -41.03
CA LYS A 484 45.09 -83.73 -42.10
C LYS A 484 45.73 -83.26 -43.40
#